data_b3f6a17e42832060572fe5eedbf515de
#
_entry.id   b3f6a17e42832060572fe5eedbf515de
#
_cell.length_a   1.000
_cell.length_b   1.000
_cell.length_c   1.000
_cell.angle_alpha   90.00
_cell.angle_beta   90.00
_cell.angle_gamma   90.00
#
_symmetry.space_group_name_H-M   'P 1'
#
loop_
_entity.id
_entity.type
_entity.pdbx_description
1 polymer ?
#
loop_
_entity_poly.entity_id
_entity_poly.type
_entity_poly.pdbx_seq_one_letter_code
_entity_poly.pdbx_strand_id
1 'polypeptide(L)'
;EHLQDHLEVYIQYSSKLPVSIADGLKWHRRPGLALNWQFRRQGLGATNHFEGGGFCRSNEDVDYPNLMFHFLPIAIRYDGSSPVEGHGYQVHIGPMYSDARGTIKITSRDPRVKPALRFNYLSTDQDRREWVEAIRVAREILTQQAFDPYNAGEISPGPGVETDEEILDWVAKDAETALHPSCTARMGVDEMSVLDPTTMGVHGVEGLRVVDASAMPYVTNGNIYAPVVMLAEKAADLILGAEPLAPSTAPWYDHRRDMPLWPPGDARNPADGTSGIAGNTEAREPRS
;
A
#
# COMPACT_ATOMS: atom_id res chain seq x y z
N GLU A 1 2.36 -1.33 20.00
CA GLU A 1 1.56 -2.39 19.37
C GLU A 1 0.83 -1.83 18.14
N HIS A 2 -0.01 -2.65 17.50
CA HIS A 2 -0.85 -2.23 16.36
C HIS A 2 -0.08 -1.94 15.06
N LEU A 3 1.15 -2.43 14.92
CA LEU A 3 1.93 -2.28 13.70
C LEU A 3 1.17 -2.89 12.51
N GLN A 4 1.04 -2.12 11.46
CA GLN A 4 0.46 -2.53 10.18
C GLN A 4 1.41 -2.15 9.05
N ASP A 5 1.32 -2.88 7.95
CA ASP A 5 2.14 -2.64 6.77
C ASP A 5 1.47 -3.24 5.54
N HIS A 6 1.84 -2.78 4.36
CA HIS A 6 1.52 -3.47 3.11
C HIS A 6 2.65 -4.44 2.77
N LEU A 7 2.28 -5.68 2.52
CA LEU A 7 3.16 -6.72 2.03
C LEU A 7 2.94 -6.87 0.53
N GLU A 8 4.00 -7.08 -0.25
CA GLU A 8 3.90 -7.26 -1.69
C GLU A 8 4.78 -8.41 -2.18
N VAL A 9 4.42 -8.95 -3.32
CA VAL A 9 5.22 -9.89 -4.10
C VAL A 9 5.34 -9.43 -5.54
N TYR A 10 6.30 -10.00 -6.28
CA TYR A 10 6.55 -9.69 -7.68
C TYR A 10 6.21 -10.88 -8.55
N ILE A 11 5.12 -10.76 -9.31
CA ILE A 11 4.83 -11.71 -10.38
C ILE A 11 5.61 -11.29 -11.61
N GLN A 12 6.59 -12.10 -12.00
CA GLN A 12 7.59 -11.74 -13.01
C GLN A 12 7.50 -12.64 -14.23
N TYR A 13 7.57 -12.03 -15.39
CA TYR A 13 7.53 -12.70 -16.70
C TYR A 13 8.74 -12.33 -17.54
N SER A 14 9.24 -13.30 -18.30
CA SER A 14 10.19 -13.05 -19.41
C SER A 14 9.47 -12.44 -20.60
N SER A 15 10.15 -11.60 -21.36
CA SER A 15 9.59 -11.01 -22.57
C SER A 15 10.23 -11.58 -23.84
N LYS A 16 9.39 -11.97 -24.82
CA LYS A 16 9.82 -12.37 -26.16
C LYS A 16 10.49 -11.23 -26.94
N LEU A 17 10.13 -9.99 -26.61
CA LEU A 17 10.56 -8.80 -27.34
C LEU A 17 11.43 -7.90 -26.46
N PRO A 18 12.41 -7.18 -27.03
CA PRO A 18 13.29 -6.29 -26.28
C PRO A 18 12.62 -4.95 -25.96
N VAL A 19 11.47 -4.99 -25.28
CA VAL A 19 10.63 -3.82 -25.00
C VAL A 19 10.78 -3.29 -23.57
N SER A 20 11.48 -4.02 -22.70
CA SER A 20 11.67 -3.56 -21.31
C SER A 20 12.68 -2.41 -21.24
N ILE A 21 12.65 -1.68 -20.13
CA ILE A 21 13.59 -0.57 -19.88
C ILE A 21 15.01 -1.05 -19.53
N ALA A 22 15.24 -2.36 -19.40
CA ALA A 22 16.53 -2.94 -18.99
C ALA A 22 17.71 -2.43 -19.84
N ASP A 23 17.52 -2.32 -21.17
CA ASP A 23 18.55 -1.81 -22.07
C ASP A 23 18.95 -0.35 -21.79
N GLY A 24 17.99 0.47 -21.38
CA GLY A 24 18.24 1.86 -21.03
C GLY A 24 19.09 2.02 -19.77
N LEU A 25 19.05 1.05 -18.86
CA LEU A 25 19.75 1.10 -17.57
C LEU A 25 21.21 0.60 -17.66
N LYS A 26 21.64 0.10 -18.82
CA LYS A 26 23.04 -0.32 -19.05
C LYS A 26 24.00 0.83 -18.79
N TRP A 27 25.14 0.53 -18.12
CA TRP A 27 26.08 1.54 -17.63
C TRP A 27 26.52 2.56 -18.70
N HIS A 28 26.76 2.11 -19.95
CA HIS A 28 27.18 2.96 -21.05
C HIS A 28 26.07 3.90 -21.58
N ARG A 29 24.81 3.64 -21.29
CA ARG A 29 23.65 4.50 -21.63
C ARG A 29 23.31 5.52 -20.56
N ARG A 30 23.77 5.34 -19.31
CA ARG A 30 23.48 6.23 -18.18
C ARG A 30 23.87 7.70 -18.40
N PRO A 31 25.05 8.02 -19.00
CA PRO A 31 25.38 9.42 -19.28
C PRO A 31 24.36 10.09 -20.23
N GLY A 32 23.94 9.38 -21.29
CA GLY A 32 22.93 9.88 -22.21
C GLY A 32 21.56 10.09 -21.54
N LEU A 33 21.17 9.18 -20.64
CA LEU A 33 19.97 9.34 -19.81
C LEU A 33 20.04 10.61 -18.95
N ALA A 34 21.13 10.79 -18.25
CA ALA A 34 21.36 11.94 -17.38
C ALA A 34 21.29 13.27 -18.15
N LEU A 35 21.96 13.34 -19.32
CA LEU A 35 21.93 14.50 -20.17
C LEU A 35 20.52 14.78 -20.72
N ASN A 36 19.82 13.76 -21.19
CA ASN A 36 18.47 13.91 -21.69
C ASN A 36 17.52 14.44 -20.60
N TRP A 37 17.61 13.88 -19.38
CA TRP A 37 16.83 14.37 -18.25
C TRP A 37 17.23 15.79 -17.85
N GLN A 38 18.53 16.09 -17.77
CA GLN A 38 19.01 17.41 -17.34
C GLN A 38 18.55 18.52 -18.28
N PHE A 39 18.64 18.31 -19.59
CA PHE A 39 18.40 19.36 -20.58
C PHE A 39 17.00 19.34 -21.20
N ARG A 40 16.36 18.15 -21.28
CA ARG A 40 15.06 18.01 -21.93
C ARG A 40 13.94 17.59 -21.00
N ARG A 41 14.25 17.12 -19.79
CA ARG A 41 13.28 16.56 -18.83
C ARG A 41 12.42 15.42 -19.43
N GLN A 42 13.04 14.58 -20.25
CA GLN A 42 12.39 13.50 -20.99
C GLN A 42 13.13 12.18 -20.89
N GLY A 43 12.47 11.10 -21.33
CA GLY A 43 13.01 9.75 -21.38
C GLY A 43 12.96 9.04 -20.04
N LEU A 44 13.68 7.93 -19.92
CA LEU A 44 13.63 7.06 -18.74
C LEU A 44 14.00 7.76 -17.42
N GLY A 45 14.78 8.83 -17.45
CA GLY A 45 15.10 9.63 -16.27
C GLY A 45 13.97 10.56 -15.81
N ALA A 46 12.87 10.66 -16.55
CA ALA A 46 11.74 11.54 -16.26
C ALA A 46 10.50 10.78 -15.76
N THR A 47 10.56 9.48 -15.64
CA THR A 47 9.48 8.61 -15.13
C THR A 47 9.93 7.83 -13.88
N ASN A 48 8.99 7.44 -13.06
CA ASN A 48 9.23 6.57 -11.91
C ASN A 48 9.18 5.08 -12.28
N HIS A 49 9.00 4.76 -13.56
CA HIS A 49 8.94 3.42 -14.14
C HIS A 49 7.72 2.57 -13.77
N PHE A 50 6.83 3.03 -12.94
CA PHE A 50 5.54 2.42 -12.67
C PHE A 50 4.54 2.91 -13.73
N GLU A 51 4.59 2.30 -14.90
CA GLU A 51 3.88 2.79 -16.10
C GLU A 51 2.38 2.52 -16.08
N GLY A 52 1.94 1.60 -15.25
CA GLY A 52 0.54 1.28 -15.05
C GLY A 52 0.28 0.74 -13.66
N GLY A 53 -0.97 0.80 -13.27
CA GLY A 53 -1.40 0.26 -11.99
C GLY A 53 -2.92 0.25 -11.89
N GLY A 54 -3.41 -0.39 -10.86
CA GLY A 54 -4.85 -0.46 -10.66
C GLY A 54 -5.22 -1.02 -9.31
N PHE A 55 -6.50 -0.93 -9.06
CA PHE A 55 -7.13 -1.50 -7.88
C PHE A 55 -8.26 -2.41 -8.34
N CYS A 56 -8.38 -3.58 -7.73
CA CYS A 56 -9.51 -4.47 -7.96
C CYS A 56 -9.96 -5.11 -6.64
N ARG A 57 -11.13 -5.70 -6.68
CA ARG A 57 -11.61 -6.54 -5.57
C ARG A 57 -11.01 -7.92 -5.71
N SER A 58 -10.62 -8.51 -4.59
CA SER A 58 -10.12 -9.90 -4.56
C SER A 58 -11.22 -10.88 -4.95
N ASN A 59 -12.46 -10.60 -4.57
CA ASN A 59 -13.63 -11.42 -4.89
C ASN A 59 -14.91 -10.58 -4.86
N GLU A 60 -16.07 -11.22 -5.15
CA GLU A 60 -17.38 -10.56 -5.23
C GLU A 60 -17.94 -10.16 -3.85
N ASP A 61 -17.47 -10.79 -2.78
CA ASP A 61 -17.95 -10.51 -1.41
C ASP A 61 -17.32 -9.26 -0.80
N VAL A 62 -16.34 -8.67 -1.47
CA VAL A 62 -15.65 -7.46 -1.01
C VAL A 62 -16.27 -6.22 -1.66
N ASP A 63 -16.77 -5.29 -0.86
CA ASP A 63 -17.47 -4.08 -1.34
C ASP A 63 -16.53 -3.02 -1.94
N TYR A 64 -15.23 -3.10 -1.70
CA TYR A 64 -14.22 -2.11 -2.13
C TYR A 64 -13.01 -2.80 -2.77
N PRO A 65 -12.27 -2.11 -3.63
CA PRO A 65 -11.03 -2.63 -4.16
C PRO A 65 -9.99 -2.79 -3.04
N ASN A 66 -9.64 -4.01 -2.70
CA ASN A 66 -8.71 -4.36 -1.63
C ASN A 66 -7.36 -4.90 -2.11
N LEU A 67 -7.22 -5.10 -3.43
CA LEU A 67 -5.95 -5.44 -4.07
C LEU A 67 -5.43 -4.25 -4.85
N MET A 68 -4.12 -3.98 -4.73
CA MET A 68 -3.43 -2.98 -5.53
C MET A 68 -2.30 -3.65 -6.30
N PHE A 69 -2.11 -3.24 -7.55
CA PHE A 69 -1.00 -3.70 -8.37
C PHE A 69 -0.34 -2.55 -9.12
N HIS A 70 0.98 -2.69 -9.28
CA HIS A 70 1.82 -1.77 -10.02
C HIS A 70 2.55 -2.53 -11.11
N PHE A 71 2.41 -2.09 -12.34
CA PHE A 71 3.10 -2.67 -13.49
C PHE A 71 4.43 -1.95 -13.74
N LEU A 72 5.50 -2.74 -13.90
CA LEU A 72 6.82 -2.26 -14.29
C LEU A 72 7.28 -2.97 -15.58
N PRO A 73 7.75 -2.23 -16.57
CA PRO A 73 8.34 -2.79 -17.78
C PRO A 73 9.80 -3.26 -17.57
N ILE A 74 10.04 -3.90 -16.44
CA ILE A 74 11.31 -4.55 -16.07
C ILE A 74 11.03 -5.59 -14.99
N ALA A 75 11.75 -6.71 -15.00
CA ALA A 75 11.75 -7.68 -13.91
C ALA A 75 12.99 -7.46 -13.04
N ILE A 76 12.83 -6.89 -11.86
CA ILE A 76 13.91 -6.51 -10.94
C ILE A 76 13.41 -6.55 -9.49
N ARG A 77 14.31 -6.86 -8.54
CA ARG A 77 14.04 -6.78 -7.10
C ARG A 77 14.63 -5.51 -6.49
N TYR A 78 14.29 -5.18 -5.26
CA TYR A 78 14.81 -3.99 -4.57
C TYR A 78 16.33 -3.99 -4.39
N ASP A 79 16.96 -5.15 -4.28
CA ASP A 79 18.43 -5.27 -4.24
C ASP A 79 19.11 -5.08 -5.60
N GLY A 80 18.31 -4.88 -6.66
CA GLY A 80 18.78 -4.73 -8.03
C GLY A 80 19.04 -6.04 -8.77
N SER A 81 18.80 -7.19 -8.13
CA SER A 81 18.89 -8.48 -8.80
C SER A 81 17.72 -8.67 -9.79
N SER A 82 17.93 -9.47 -10.83
CA SER A 82 16.89 -9.83 -11.79
C SER A 82 16.94 -11.34 -12.04
N PRO A 83 15.80 -12.03 -11.95
CA PRO A 83 15.73 -13.44 -12.29
C PRO A 83 15.67 -13.67 -13.82
N VAL A 84 15.63 -12.58 -14.60
CA VAL A 84 15.48 -12.62 -16.06
C VAL A 84 16.78 -12.26 -16.72
N GLU A 85 17.29 -13.12 -17.59
CA GLU A 85 18.33 -12.77 -18.54
C GLU A 85 17.68 -12.02 -19.73
N GLY A 86 17.96 -10.71 -19.85
CA GLY A 86 17.44 -9.89 -20.93
C GLY A 86 16.23 -9.04 -20.57
N HIS A 87 15.11 -9.28 -21.24
CA HIS A 87 13.91 -8.46 -21.10
C HIS A 87 12.81 -9.18 -20.35
N GLY A 88 12.17 -8.46 -19.44
CA GLY A 88 11.05 -8.94 -18.66
C GLY A 88 10.16 -7.78 -18.19
N TYR A 89 9.07 -8.13 -17.57
CA TYR A 89 8.15 -7.21 -16.92
C TYR A 89 7.60 -7.83 -15.64
N GLN A 90 7.05 -7.03 -14.78
CA GLN A 90 6.49 -7.51 -13.51
C GLN A 90 5.29 -6.70 -13.06
N VAL A 91 4.53 -7.33 -12.19
CA VAL A 91 3.50 -6.70 -11.39
C VAL A 91 3.86 -6.88 -9.91
N HIS A 92 3.91 -5.79 -9.18
CA HIS A 92 3.85 -5.82 -7.73
C HIS A 92 2.39 -5.93 -7.32
N ILE A 93 2.06 -6.87 -6.48
CA ILE A 93 0.68 -7.07 -6.02
C ILE A 93 0.66 -7.42 -4.53
N GLY A 94 -0.36 -6.96 -3.85
CA GLY A 94 -0.67 -7.33 -2.48
C GLY A 94 -2.02 -6.82 -2.01
N PRO A 95 -2.59 -7.46 -0.99
CA PRO A 95 -3.74 -6.96 -0.26
C PRO A 95 -3.38 -5.66 0.48
N MET A 96 -4.29 -4.68 0.41
CA MET A 96 -4.07 -3.35 1.00
C MET A 96 -4.68 -3.22 2.39
N TYR A 97 -5.48 -4.15 2.84
CA TYR A 97 -6.28 -3.98 4.05
C TYR A 97 -6.27 -5.20 4.98
N SER A 98 -5.06 -5.64 5.31
CA SER A 98 -4.85 -6.77 6.22
C SER A 98 -5.41 -6.53 7.62
N ASP A 99 -6.00 -7.57 8.21
CA ASP A 99 -6.38 -7.59 9.62
C ASP A 99 -5.24 -8.01 10.55
N ALA A 100 -4.06 -8.37 10.03
CA ALA A 100 -2.90 -8.68 10.83
C ALA A 100 -2.42 -7.47 11.64
N ARG A 101 -2.01 -7.70 12.88
CA ARG A 101 -1.48 -6.67 13.76
C ARG A 101 -0.17 -7.13 14.35
N GLY A 102 0.82 -6.27 14.20
CA GLY A 102 2.16 -6.51 14.69
C GLY A 102 2.54 -5.66 15.89
N THR A 103 3.81 -5.75 16.23
CA THR A 103 4.39 -5.01 17.36
C THR A 103 5.77 -4.45 17.00
N ILE A 104 6.11 -3.32 17.63
CA ILE A 104 7.47 -2.79 17.69
C ILE A 104 7.89 -2.72 19.16
N LYS A 105 9.07 -3.22 19.50
CA LYS A 105 9.57 -3.22 20.88
C LYS A 105 11.02 -2.76 20.95
N ILE A 106 11.30 -1.82 21.84
CA ILE A 106 12.65 -1.40 22.19
C ILE A 106 13.36 -2.58 22.86
N THR A 107 14.54 -2.94 22.39
CA THR A 107 15.35 -4.06 22.89
C THR A 107 16.59 -3.59 23.65
N SER A 108 16.93 -2.29 23.58
CA SER A 108 18.10 -1.70 24.22
C SER A 108 17.85 -0.24 24.61
N ARG A 109 18.60 0.26 25.58
CA ARG A 109 18.67 1.70 25.90
C ARG A 109 19.58 2.48 24.93
N ASP A 110 20.43 1.78 24.17
CA ASP A 110 21.23 2.40 23.11
C ASP A 110 20.33 2.67 21.90
N PRO A 111 20.10 3.94 21.52
CA PRO A 111 19.20 4.30 20.41
C PRO A 111 19.70 3.85 19.04
N ARG A 112 20.95 3.39 18.94
CA ARG A 112 21.54 2.83 17.70
C ARG A 112 21.14 1.37 17.48
N VAL A 113 20.67 0.68 18.52
CA VAL A 113 20.18 -0.69 18.41
C VAL A 113 18.76 -0.65 17.85
N LYS A 114 18.56 -1.33 16.71
CA LYS A 114 17.24 -1.42 16.07
C LYS A 114 16.21 -2.10 16.98
N PRO A 115 14.97 -1.61 17.02
CA PRO A 115 13.91 -2.28 17.75
C PRO A 115 13.57 -3.64 17.13
N ALA A 116 12.97 -4.51 17.91
CA ALA A 116 12.38 -5.74 17.39
C ALA A 116 11.04 -5.41 16.70
N LEU A 117 10.92 -5.80 15.44
CA LEU A 117 9.72 -5.67 14.63
C LEU A 117 9.09 -7.04 14.45
N ARG A 118 7.78 -7.14 14.64
CA ARG A 118 6.99 -8.32 14.35
C ARG A 118 5.70 -7.90 13.66
N PHE A 119 5.60 -8.18 12.37
CA PHE A 119 4.45 -7.75 11.56
C PHE A 119 3.27 -8.70 11.65
N ASN A 120 3.50 -10.00 11.86
CA ASN A 120 2.50 -11.06 11.86
C ASN A 120 1.77 -11.21 10.52
N TYR A 121 2.44 -11.01 9.41
CA TYR A 121 1.89 -11.26 8.08
C TYR A 121 1.33 -12.68 7.97
N LEU A 122 0.30 -12.88 7.14
CA LEU A 122 -0.38 -14.15 6.88
C LEU A 122 -0.98 -14.81 8.14
N SER A 123 -1.16 -14.07 9.23
CA SER A 123 -1.65 -14.62 10.50
C SER A 123 -3.16 -14.81 10.55
N THR A 124 -3.91 -14.20 9.66
CA THR A 124 -5.38 -14.26 9.63
C THR A 124 -5.87 -15.08 8.44
N ASP A 125 -7.09 -15.62 8.56
CA ASP A 125 -7.73 -16.34 7.46
C ASP A 125 -8.07 -15.40 6.29
N GLN A 126 -8.36 -14.13 6.59
CA GLN A 126 -8.55 -13.10 5.58
C GLN A 126 -7.29 -12.88 4.76
N ASP A 127 -6.14 -12.64 5.41
CA ASP A 127 -4.86 -12.48 4.73
C ASP A 127 -4.58 -13.64 3.77
N ARG A 128 -4.71 -14.87 4.27
CA ARG A 128 -4.42 -16.07 3.48
C ARG A 128 -5.32 -16.18 2.25
N ARG A 129 -6.61 -15.91 2.39
CA ARG A 129 -7.54 -15.92 1.24
C ARG A 129 -7.20 -14.84 0.23
N GLU A 130 -7.05 -13.60 0.69
CA GLU A 130 -6.77 -12.45 -0.19
C GLU A 130 -5.43 -12.61 -0.92
N TRP A 131 -4.43 -13.22 -0.31
CA TRP A 131 -3.17 -13.52 -0.97
C TRP A 131 -3.30 -14.53 -2.11
N VAL A 132 -4.05 -15.61 -1.91
CA VAL A 132 -4.34 -16.59 -2.97
C VAL A 132 -5.06 -15.92 -4.13
N GLU A 133 -6.08 -15.14 -3.83
CA GLU A 133 -6.86 -14.38 -4.82
C GLU A 133 -5.99 -13.35 -5.56
N ALA A 134 -5.13 -12.63 -4.84
CA ALA A 134 -4.21 -11.66 -5.42
C ALA A 134 -3.30 -12.28 -6.49
N ILE A 135 -2.68 -13.44 -6.21
CA ILE A 135 -1.82 -14.13 -7.16
C ILE A 135 -2.61 -14.58 -8.39
N ARG A 136 -3.81 -15.11 -8.19
CA ARG A 136 -4.69 -15.55 -9.30
C ARG A 136 -5.11 -14.40 -10.19
N VAL A 137 -5.54 -13.28 -9.60
CA VAL A 137 -5.91 -12.08 -10.35
C VAL A 137 -4.72 -11.51 -11.12
N ALA A 138 -3.52 -11.46 -10.50
CA ALA A 138 -2.32 -10.99 -11.21
C ALA A 138 -1.99 -11.86 -12.42
N ARG A 139 -2.07 -13.19 -12.28
CA ARG A 139 -1.87 -14.12 -13.38
C ARG A 139 -2.92 -13.96 -14.48
N GLU A 140 -4.18 -13.80 -14.11
CA GLU A 140 -5.26 -13.54 -15.06
C GLU A 140 -4.98 -12.28 -15.88
N ILE A 141 -4.57 -11.18 -15.25
CA ILE A 141 -4.21 -9.94 -15.94
C ILE A 141 -3.04 -10.15 -16.89
N LEU A 142 -1.96 -10.80 -16.43
CA LEU A 142 -0.72 -10.94 -17.20
C LEU A 142 -0.79 -12.01 -18.31
N THR A 143 -1.83 -12.83 -18.32
CA THR A 143 -2.11 -13.82 -19.37
C THR A 143 -3.21 -13.39 -20.34
N GLN A 144 -3.70 -12.14 -20.27
CA GLN A 144 -4.64 -11.61 -21.26
C GLN A 144 -4.00 -11.54 -22.66
N GLN A 145 -4.80 -11.71 -23.70
CA GLN A 145 -4.38 -11.73 -25.09
C GLN A 145 -3.48 -10.53 -25.49
N ALA A 146 -3.65 -9.39 -24.85
CA ALA A 146 -2.80 -8.22 -25.08
C ALA A 146 -1.32 -8.46 -24.73
N PHE A 147 -1.03 -9.42 -23.86
CA PHE A 147 0.34 -9.80 -23.49
C PHE A 147 0.96 -10.88 -24.38
N ASP A 148 0.19 -11.58 -25.22
CA ASP A 148 0.68 -12.68 -26.05
C ASP A 148 1.94 -12.36 -26.88
N PRO A 149 2.08 -11.17 -27.49
CA PRO A 149 3.28 -10.81 -28.23
C PRO A 149 4.54 -10.70 -27.34
N TYR A 150 4.36 -10.45 -26.04
CA TYR A 150 5.45 -10.18 -25.10
C TYR A 150 5.74 -11.38 -24.19
N ASN A 151 4.74 -12.18 -23.86
CA ASN A 151 4.81 -13.21 -22.83
C ASN A 151 5.68 -14.41 -23.28
N ALA A 152 6.86 -14.56 -22.68
CA ALA A 152 7.74 -15.72 -22.88
C ALA A 152 7.66 -16.73 -21.71
N GLY A 153 6.78 -16.52 -20.77
CA GLY A 153 6.50 -17.39 -19.63
C GLY A 153 6.74 -16.71 -18.27
N GLU A 154 6.01 -17.18 -17.28
CA GLU A 154 6.15 -16.78 -15.89
C GLU A 154 7.44 -17.33 -15.30
N ILE A 155 8.16 -16.52 -14.55
CA ILE A 155 9.43 -16.87 -13.89
C ILE A 155 9.26 -16.89 -12.37
N SER A 156 8.55 -15.93 -11.82
CA SER A 156 8.25 -15.85 -10.38
C SER A 156 6.76 -15.62 -10.19
N PRO A 157 6.09 -16.44 -9.39
CA PRO A 157 6.56 -17.64 -8.66
C PRO A 157 6.98 -18.81 -9.55
N GLY A 158 6.60 -18.79 -10.82
CA GLY A 158 6.78 -19.87 -11.77
C GLY A 158 5.59 -20.84 -11.84
N PRO A 159 5.50 -21.60 -12.95
CA PRO A 159 4.32 -22.41 -13.25
C PRO A 159 4.11 -23.60 -12.29
N GLY A 160 5.08 -23.92 -11.43
CA GLY A 160 4.94 -25.00 -10.42
C GLY A 160 4.26 -24.57 -9.13
N VAL A 161 3.85 -23.32 -8.99
CA VAL A 161 3.12 -22.80 -7.80
C VAL A 161 1.65 -22.63 -8.21
N GLU A 162 0.81 -23.63 -7.94
CA GLU A 162 -0.58 -23.67 -8.43
C GLU A 162 -1.62 -23.75 -7.30
N THR A 163 -1.37 -24.56 -6.30
CA THR A 163 -2.31 -24.76 -5.18
C THR A 163 -2.29 -23.62 -4.19
N ASP A 164 -3.35 -23.47 -3.40
CA ASP A 164 -3.43 -22.45 -2.35
C ASP A 164 -2.27 -22.57 -1.36
N GLU A 165 -1.90 -23.78 -0.98
CA GLU A 165 -0.80 -24.05 -0.06
C GLU A 165 0.55 -23.65 -0.67
N GLU A 166 0.81 -24.00 -1.93
CA GLU A 166 2.03 -23.61 -2.63
C GLU A 166 2.14 -22.09 -2.81
N ILE A 167 1.01 -21.44 -3.11
CA ILE A 167 0.94 -19.97 -3.21
C ILE A 167 1.29 -19.33 -1.86
N LEU A 168 0.66 -19.77 -0.78
CA LEU A 168 0.92 -19.21 0.55
C LEU A 168 2.34 -19.48 1.02
N ASP A 169 2.87 -20.65 0.76
CA ASP A 169 4.25 -21.03 1.05
C ASP A 169 5.26 -20.17 0.26
N TRP A 170 4.96 -19.87 -0.99
CA TRP A 170 5.78 -18.97 -1.79
C TRP A 170 5.69 -17.54 -1.28
N VAL A 171 4.49 -17.01 -1.03
CA VAL A 171 4.30 -15.67 -0.46
C VAL A 171 5.05 -15.52 0.86
N ALA A 172 4.97 -16.52 1.75
CA ALA A 172 5.66 -16.48 3.03
C ALA A 172 7.19 -16.41 2.93
N LYS A 173 7.76 -16.86 1.82
CA LYS A 173 9.22 -16.89 1.58
C LYS A 173 9.71 -15.71 0.76
N ASP A 174 8.89 -15.21 -0.16
CA ASP A 174 9.29 -14.29 -1.23
C ASP A 174 8.77 -12.86 -1.03
N ALA A 175 7.72 -12.68 -0.21
CA ALA A 175 7.12 -11.37 -0.02
C ALA A 175 8.05 -10.41 0.72
N GLU A 176 7.97 -9.15 0.32
CA GLU A 176 8.72 -8.04 0.91
C GLU A 176 7.75 -6.96 1.39
N THR A 177 8.19 -6.16 2.35
CA THR A 177 7.44 -4.97 2.78
C THR A 177 7.37 -3.97 1.62
N ALA A 178 6.19 -3.40 1.35
CA ALA A 178 6.05 -2.28 0.44
C ALA A 178 6.55 -0.94 1.05
N LEU A 179 7.27 -1.01 2.17
CA LEU A 179 7.83 0.13 2.92
C LEU A 179 6.74 1.07 3.49
N HIS A 180 5.63 0.50 3.93
CA HIS A 180 4.49 1.21 4.48
C HIS A 180 4.21 0.96 5.98
N PRO A 181 5.23 0.73 6.86
CA PRO A 181 4.96 0.48 8.28
C PRO A 181 4.26 1.69 8.93
N SER A 182 3.19 1.42 9.67
CA SER A 182 2.28 2.44 10.17
C SER A 182 1.57 2.03 11.45
N CYS A 183 0.79 2.93 12.04
CA CYS A 183 -0.21 2.68 13.08
C CYS A 183 0.32 2.35 14.48
N THR A 184 1.61 2.44 14.77
CA THR A 184 2.19 2.05 16.06
C THR A 184 2.00 3.09 17.18
N ALA A 185 1.73 4.34 16.82
CA ALA A 185 1.36 5.43 17.74
C ALA A 185 -0.01 6.00 17.33
N ARG A 186 -0.96 5.11 17.00
CA ARG A 186 -2.23 5.50 16.39
C ARG A 186 -3.00 6.54 17.18
N MET A 187 -3.65 7.44 16.47
CA MET A 187 -4.62 8.36 17.05
C MET A 187 -5.94 7.65 17.37
N GLY A 188 -6.64 8.12 18.37
CA GLY A 188 -7.93 7.59 18.78
C GLY A 188 -8.29 8.00 20.21
N VAL A 189 -9.41 7.47 20.71
CA VAL A 189 -9.97 7.82 22.03
C VAL A 189 -10.08 6.62 22.97
N ASP A 190 -9.70 5.44 22.52
CA ASP A 190 -9.66 4.24 23.36
C ASP A 190 -8.36 4.14 24.16
N GLU A 191 -8.32 3.22 25.12
CA GLU A 191 -7.19 3.04 26.05
C GLU A 191 -5.87 2.66 25.37
N MET A 192 -5.91 2.11 24.15
CA MET A 192 -4.73 1.73 23.39
C MET A 192 -4.26 2.82 22.43
N SER A 193 -5.00 3.92 22.32
CA SER A 193 -4.64 5.05 21.48
C SER A 193 -3.53 5.87 22.12
N VAL A 194 -2.54 6.25 21.32
CA VAL A 194 -1.37 7.02 21.75
C VAL A 194 -1.59 8.50 21.57
N LEU A 195 -2.32 8.91 20.54
CA LEU A 195 -2.48 10.30 20.15
C LEU A 195 -3.94 10.75 20.19
N ASP A 196 -4.13 11.98 20.63
CA ASP A 196 -5.39 12.69 20.47
C ASP A 196 -5.63 13.01 18.98
N PRO A 197 -6.77 12.59 18.40
CA PRO A 197 -7.03 12.77 16.97
C PRO A 197 -7.25 14.24 16.56
N THR A 198 -7.45 15.15 17.52
CA THR A 198 -7.70 16.56 17.23
C THR A 198 -6.43 17.41 17.27
N THR A 199 -5.46 17.02 18.07
CA THR A 199 -4.23 17.79 18.32
C THR A 199 -2.96 17.07 17.90
N MET A 200 -3.03 15.75 17.65
CA MET A 200 -1.90 14.84 17.47
C MET A 200 -0.93 14.83 18.68
N GLY A 201 -1.40 15.33 19.82
CA GLY A 201 -0.68 15.29 21.09
C GLY A 201 -0.68 13.90 21.69
N VAL A 202 0.40 13.52 22.36
CA VAL A 202 0.49 12.25 23.08
C VAL A 202 -0.39 12.31 24.33
N HIS A 203 -1.30 11.35 24.51
CA HIS A 203 -2.16 11.28 25.69
C HIS A 203 -1.33 11.23 26.97
N GLY A 204 -1.64 12.11 27.92
CA GLY A 204 -0.99 12.18 29.21
C GLY A 204 0.43 12.80 29.22
N VAL A 205 0.92 13.33 28.09
CA VAL A 205 2.23 13.99 27.99
C VAL A 205 2.06 15.38 27.38
N GLU A 206 2.43 16.41 28.09
CA GLU A 206 2.36 17.78 27.58
C GLU A 206 3.50 18.08 26.61
N GLY A 207 3.20 18.85 25.56
CA GLY A 207 4.20 19.36 24.60
C GLY A 207 4.81 18.33 23.65
N LEU A 208 4.31 17.09 23.63
CA LEU A 208 4.79 16.03 22.72
C LEU A 208 3.73 15.69 21.68
N ARG A 209 4.15 15.60 20.41
CA ARG A 209 3.35 15.13 19.28
C ARG A 209 4.10 14.08 18.49
N VAL A 210 3.35 13.22 17.77
CA VAL A 210 3.90 12.30 16.77
C VAL A 210 3.20 12.59 15.45
N VAL A 211 4.00 12.85 14.39
CA VAL A 211 3.51 13.29 13.09
C VAL A 211 4.21 12.50 11.98
N ASP A 212 3.85 11.26 11.85
CA ASP A 212 4.30 10.35 10.80
C ASP A 212 3.26 9.24 10.56
N ALA A 213 3.58 8.25 9.74
CA ALA A 213 2.68 7.13 9.44
C ALA A 213 2.23 6.35 10.69
N SER A 214 3.00 6.39 11.78
CA SER A 214 2.62 5.71 13.02
C SER A 214 1.36 6.30 13.67
N ALA A 215 1.05 7.57 13.37
CA ALA A 215 -0.13 8.26 13.87
C ALA A 215 -1.45 7.77 13.24
N MET A 216 -1.40 7.10 12.10
CA MET A 216 -2.59 6.59 11.42
C MET A 216 -3.34 5.59 12.32
N PRO A 217 -4.69 5.65 12.40
CA PRO A 217 -5.47 4.65 13.11
C PRO A 217 -5.45 3.28 12.42
N TYR A 218 -5.43 3.30 11.08
CA TYR A 218 -5.25 2.14 10.19
C TYR A 218 -4.36 2.51 9.01
N VAL A 219 -3.68 1.51 8.44
CA VAL A 219 -3.04 1.67 7.14
C VAL A 219 -4.11 1.97 6.09
N THR A 220 -3.84 2.88 5.19
CA THR A 220 -4.79 3.27 4.15
C THR A 220 -4.89 2.20 3.07
N ASN A 221 -6.03 2.10 2.41
CA ASN A 221 -6.25 1.20 1.29
C ASN A 221 -5.58 1.73 0.02
N GLY A 222 -4.26 1.66 -0.03
CA GLY A 222 -3.38 2.19 -1.07
C GLY A 222 -2.10 2.79 -0.49
N ASN A 223 -1.26 3.34 -1.35
CA ASN A 223 0.02 3.93 -0.95
C ASN A 223 -0.14 5.00 0.13
N ILE A 224 0.72 4.96 1.15
CA ILE A 224 0.61 5.84 2.33
C ILE A 224 1.21 7.24 2.13
N TYR A 225 1.91 7.53 1.03
CA TYR A 225 2.61 8.80 0.85
C TYR A 225 1.68 10.02 0.95
N ALA A 226 0.60 10.04 0.16
CA ALA A 226 -0.32 11.17 0.18
C ALA A 226 -1.04 11.33 1.53
N PRO A 227 -1.56 10.27 2.18
CA PRO A 227 -2.09 10.36 3.54
C PRO A 227 -1.09 10.86 4.57
N VAL A 228 0.17 10.44 4.52
CA VAL A 228 1.21 10.91 5.46
C VAL A 228 1.50 12.40 5.26
N VAL A 229 1.61 12.86 4.00
CA VAL A 229 1.78 14.29 3.71
C VAL A 229 0.59 15.09 4.20
N MET A 230 -0.63 14.62 3.99
CA MET A 230 -1.84 15.27 4.50
C MET A 230 -1.84 15.39 6.02
N LEU A 231 -1.44 14.31 6.73
CA LEU A 231 -1.30 14.34 8.20
C LEU A 231 -0.24 15.36 8.64
N ALA A 232 0.89 15.43 7.93
CA ALA A 232 1.97 16.37 8.24
C ALA A 232 1.55 17.82 8.02
N GLU A 233 0.86 18.13 6.93
CA GLU A 233 0.32 19.48 6.67
C GLU A 233 -0.68 19.90 7.76
N LYS A 234 -1.63 19.01 8.09
CA LYS A 234 -2.59 19.27 9.17
C LYS A 234 -1.89 19.49 10.53
N ALA A 235 -0.88 18.70 10.83
CA ALA A 235 -0.12 18.87 12.07
C ALA A 235 0.66 20.19 12.08
N ALA A 236 1.21 20.61 10.96
CA ALA A 236 1.89 21.90 10.82
C ALA A 236 0.94 23.06 11.13
N ASP A 237 -0.27 23.05 10.59
CA ASP A 237 -1.31 24.03 10.89
C ASP A 237 -1.65 24.07 12.40
N LEU A 238 -1.83 22.90 13.01
CA LEU A 238 -2.08 22.78 14.46
C LEU A 238 -0.92 23.33 15.31
N ILE A 239 0.33 23.09 14.92
CA ILE A 239 1.52 23.58 15.63
C ILE A 239 1.65 25.10 15.50
N LEU A 240 1.34 25.64 14.34
CA LEU A 240 1.40 27.07 14.06
C LEU A 240 0.19 27.85 14.59
N GLY A 241 -0.87 27.17 15.04
CA GLY A 241 -2.13 27.78 15.41
C GLY A 241 -2.85 28.43 14.23
N ALA A 242 -2.65 27.89 13.02
CA ALA A 242 -3.31 28.36 11.82
C ALA A 242 -4.80 28.00 11.84
N GLU A 243 -5.61 28.84 11.16
CA GLU A 243 -7.04 28.54 10.99
C GLU A 243 -7.20 27.27 10.15
N PRO A 244 -7.96 26.26 10.63
CA PRO A 244 -8.13 25.02 9.88
C PRO A 244 -8.88 25.26 8.56
N LEU A 245 -8.54 24.48 7.55
CA LEU A 245 -9.30 24.45 6.30
C LEU A 245 -10.76 24.06 6.57
N ALA A 246 -11.68 24.61 5.79
CA ALA A 246 -13.08 24.21 5.84
C ALA A 246 -13.22 22.68 5.59
N PRO A 247 -14.08 21.98 6.34
CA PRO A 247 -14.32 20.56 6.13
C PRO A 247 -14.74 20.28 4.67
N SER A 248 -14.18 19.22 4.09
CA SER A 248 -14.60 18.76 2.77
C SER A 248 -16.00 18.19 2.83
N THR A 249 -16.82 18.55 1.85
CA THR A 249 -18.16 17.99 1.64
C THR A 249 -18.18 16.90 0.57
N ALA A 250 -17.00 16.51 0.04
CA ALA A 250 -16.89 15.45 -0.93
C ALA A 250 -17.35 14.11 -0.33
N PRO A 251 -18.13 13.30 -1.07
CA PRO A 251 -18.52 11.98 -0.59
C PRO A 251 -17.28 11.08 -0.47
N TRP A 252 -17.25 10.29 0.56
CA TRP A 252 -16.18 9.33 0.80
C TRP A 252 -16.76 8.00 1.28
N TYR A 253 -16.05 6.91 1.02
CA TYR A 253 -16.42 5.57 1.45
C TYR A 253 -15.77 5.26 2.79
N ASP A 254 -16.59 4.89 3.77
CA ASP A 254 -16.17 4.47 5.09
C ASP A 254 -16.68 3.05 5.36
N HIS A 255 -15.77 2.08 5.34
CA HIS A 255 -16.12 0.68 5.56
C HIS A 255 -15.79 0.18 6.97
N ARG A 256 -15.06 0.97 7.77
CA ARG A 256 -14.72 0.64 9.15
C ARG A 256 -15.33 1.65 10.12
N ARG A 257 -16.64 1.59 10.25
CA ARG A 257 -17.40 2.47 11.15
C ARG A 257 -17.30 2.07 12.63
N ASP A 258 -16.75 0.90 12.92
CA ASP A 258 -16.65 0.31 14.26
C ASP A 258 -15.52 0.87 15.11
N MET A 259 -14.66 1.69 14.53
CA MET A 259 -13.54 2.30 15.25
C MET A 259 -13.82 3.78 15.55
N PRO A 260 -14.13 4.14 16.81
CA PRO A 260 -14.37 5.54 17.16
C PRO A 260 -13.06 6.33 17.12
N LEU A 261 -12.94 7.26 16.19
CA LEU A 261 -11.86 8.24 16.12
C LEU A 261 -12.14 9.47 17.02
N TRP A 262 -13.41 9.65 17.39
CA TRP A 262 -13.90 10.80 18.12
C TRP A 262 -14.61 10.37 19.39
N PRO A 263 -14.56 11.16 20.47
CA PRO A 263 -15.38 10.92 21.65
C PRO A 263 -16.88 10.86 21.27
N PRO A 264 -17.67 10.02 21.94
CA PRO A 264 -19.11 10.02 21.73
C PRO A 264 -19.72 11.43 21.95
N GLY A 265 -20.56 11.88 21.03
CA GLY A 265 -21.20 13.20 21.10
C GLY A 265 -20.32 14.36 20.63
N ASP A 266 -19.10 14.12 20.11
CA ASP A 266 -18.29 15.17 19.50
C ASP A 266 -18.89 15.61 18.16
N ALA A 267 -19.20 16.90 18.03
CA ALA A 267 -19.80 17.46 16.81
C ALA A 267 -18.92 17.31 15.57
N ARG A 268 -17.63 16.96 15.74
CA ARG A 268 -16.69 16.67 14.66
C ARG A 268 -16.77 15.21 14.20
N ASN A 269 -17.47 14.35 14.97
CA ASN A 269 -17.69 12.96 14.58
C ASN A 269 -18.71 12.93 13.44
N PRO A 270 -18.36 12.52 12.22
CA PRO A 270 -19.32 12.44 11.11
C PRO A 270 -20.47 11.46 11.35
N ALA A 271 -20.33 10.53 12.29
CA ALA A 271 -21.38 9.59 12.68
C ALA A 271 -22.44 10.23 13.63
N ASP A 272 -22.08 11.26 14.41
CA ASP A 272 -22.94 11.95 15.33
C ASP A 272 -23.57 13.22 14.73
N GLY A 273 -23.02 13.73 13.64
CA GLY A 273 -23.52 14.91 12.94
C GLY A 273 -24.59 14.54 11.93
N THR A 274 -25.70 15.29 11.96
CA THR A 274 -26.79 15.26 10.98
C THR A 274 -26.39 15.68 9.56
N SER A 275 -25.21 15.33 9.09
CA SER A 275 -24.87 15.42 7.69
C SER A 275 -25.52 14.23 6.99
N GLY A 276 -26.81 14.40 6.63
CA GLY A 276 -27.56 13.47 5.80
C GLY A 276 -26.92 13.27 4.44
N ILE A 277 -25.95 12.41 4.39
CA ILE A 277 -25.67 11.63 3.20
C ILE A 277 -26.08 10.21 3.57
N ALA A 278 -27.40 10.00 3.49
CA ALA A 278 -27.95 8.66 3.33
C ALA A 278 -27.13 8.01 2.21
N GLY A 279 -26.44 6.92 2.54
CA GLY A 279 -25.82 6.11 1.52
C GLY A 279 -26.86 5.82 0.45
N ASN A 280 -26.57 6.16 -0.78
CA ASN A 280 -27.36 5.77 -1.94
C ASN A 280 -27.26 4.25 -2.06
N THR A 281 -28.02 3.54 -1.23
CA THR A 281 -28.44 2.17 -1.51
C THR A 281 -29.63 2.23 -2.46
N GLU A 282 -29.41 2.80 -3.64
CA GLU A 282 -30.27 2.44 -4.77
C GLU A 282 -29.88 1.02 -5.17
N ALA A 283 -30.77 0.11 -4.81
CA ALA A 283 -30.77 -1.25 -5.30
C ALA A 283 -30.60 -1.20 -6.84
N ARG A 284 -29.48 -1.69 -7.36
CA ARG A 284 -29.35 -1.95 -8.79
C ARG A 284 -30.32 -3.06 -9.13
N GLU A 285 -31.37 -2.71 -9.83
CA GLU A 285 -32.23 -3.71 -10.50
C GLU A 285 -31.37 -4.57 -11.43
N PRO A 286 -31.60 -5.88 -11.47
CA PRO A 286 -30.86 -6.76 -12.37
C PRO A 286 -31.18 -6.37 -13.81
N ARG A 287 -30.19 -6.05 -14.61
CA ARG A 287 -30.34 -5.86 -16.05
C ARG A 287 -30.69 -7.21 -16.67
N SER A 288 -31.86 -7.24 -17.29
CA SER A 288 -32.38 -8.32 -18.14
C SER A 288 -31.51 -8.53 -19.39
#